data_b8d175e951124952c44f82d63782d787
#
_entry.id   b8d175e951124952c44f82d63782d787
#
_cell.length_a   1.000
_cell.length_b   1.000
_cell.length_c   1.000
_cell.angle_alpha   90.00
_cell.angle_beta   90.00
_cell.angle_gamma   90.00
#
_symmetry.space_group_name_H-M   'P 1'
#
loop_
_entity.id
_entity.type
_entity.pdbx_description
1 polymer ?
#
loop_
_entity_poly.entity_id
_entity_poly.type
_entity_poly.pdbx_seq_one_letter_code
_entity_poly.pdbx_strand_id
1 'polypeptide(L)'
;MRLADLVELAQTVTKFSGMVNTLICLETRQVPIETHSFSCYPLNVSDKAKSLGELTAITASAKTNGKTVVFTNGCFDLLHRGHVHLLRNAKALGDVLVVAINSDQSIKLIKGPKRPIFSESDRLQLIASMEMVNYVLLFDEPEPSNIISILRPNILVKGGDWPADQVVGADIVEASGGKVVVVPYLKGFSTTEIIAKIRS
;
A
#
# COMPACT_ATOMS: atom_id res chain seq x y z
N MET A 1 -11.90 -22.78 -38.76
CA MET A 1 -11.09 -21.57 -38.91
C MET A 1 -9.63 -21.98 -38.68
N ARG A 2 -8.79 -21.84 -39.69
CA ARG A 2 -7.40 -22.32 -39.65
C ARG A 2 -6.54 -21.26 -38.91
N LEU A 3 -5.42 -21.68 -38.36
CA LEU A 3 -4.51 -20.82 -37.60
C LEU A 3 -4.05 -19.58 -38.44
N ALA A 4 -3.91 -19.75 -39.74
CA ALA A 4 -3.60 -18.70 -40.70
C ALA A 4 -4.65 -17.58 -40.72
N ASP A 5 -5.94 -17.95 -40.63
CA ASP A 5 -7.05 -16.98 -40.65
C ASP A 5 -7.07 -16.10 -39.40
N LEU A 6 -6.61 -16.64 -38.24
CA LEU A 6 -6.50 -15.91 -36.98
C LEU A 6 -5.32 -14.92 -36.98
N VAL A 7 -4.21 -15.28 -37.63
CA VAL A 7 -3.04 -14.39 -37.74
C VAL A 7 -3.35 -13.20 -38.65
N GLU A 8 -4.07 -13.43 -39.74
CA GLU A 8 -4.47 -12.38 -40.68
C GLU A 8 -5.49 -11.42 -40.05
N LEU A 9 -6.42 -11.95 -39.22
CA LEU A 9 -7.35 -11.12 -38.45
C LEU A 9 -6.64 -10.26 -37.41
N ALA A 10 -5.65 -10.80 -36.71
CA ALA A 10 -4.85 -10.07 -35.74
C ALA A 10 -4.03 -8.93 -36.37
N GLN A 11 -3.46 -9.18 -37.56
CA GLN A 11 -2.72 -8.16 -38.30
C GLN A 11 -3.64 -7.04 -38.84
N THR A 12 -4.88 -7.38 -39.21
CA THR A 12 -5.89 -6.42 -39.68
C THR A 12 -6.35 -5.52 -38.55
N VAL A 13 -6.57 -6.06 -37.34
CA VAL A 13 -6.97 -5.30 -36.15
C VAL A 13 -5.86 -4.32 -35.72
N THR A 14 -4.60 -4.73 -35.81
CA THR A 14 -3.45 -3.86 -35.46
C THR A 14 -3.30 -2.70 -36.46
N LYS A 15 -3.57 -2.94 -37.74
CA LYS A 15 -3.57 -1.89 -38.77
C LYS A 15 -4.73 -0.88 -38.57
N PHE A 16 -5.92 -1.38 -38.17
CA PHE A 16 -7.08 -0.51 -37.91
C PHE A 16 -6.86 0.37 -36.69
N SER A 17 -6.23 -0.15 -35.61
CA SER A 17 -5.88 0.62 -34.42
C SER A 17 -4.91 1.76 -34.74
N GLY A 18 -3.94 1.55 -35.62
CA GLY A 18 -3.02 2.62 -36.07
C GLY A 18 -3.69 3.71 -36.90
N MET A 19 -4.69 3.35 -37.74
CA MET A 19 -5.43 4.33 -38.55
C MET A 19 -6.42 5.19 -37.74
N VAL A 20 -7.05 4.60 -36.72
CA VAL A 20 -7.99 5.36 -35.86
C VAL A 20 -7.25 6.43 -35.06
N ASN A 21 -6.05 6.14 -34.57
CA ASN A 21 -5.23 7.13 -33.85
C ASN A 21 -4.75 8.28 -34.78
N THR A 22 -4.57 8.03 -36.09
CA THR A 22 -4.15 9.07 -37.05
C THR A 22 -5.32 9.97 -37.46
N LEU A 23 -6.55 9.45 -37.53
CA LEU A 23 -7.72 10.27 -37.90
C LEU A 23 -8.19 11.18 -36.75
N ILE A 24 -8.02 10.79 -35.48
CA ILE A 24 -8.41 11.61 -34.32
C ILE A 24 -7.47 12.83 -34.16
N CYS A 25 -6.25 12.75 -34.71
CA CYS A 25 -5.25 13.83 -34.61
C CYS A 25 -5.49 15.00 -35.59
N LEU A 26 -6.39 14.84 -36.58
CA LEU A 26 -6.60 15.85 -37.64
C LEU A 26 -7.75 16.84 -37.38
N GLU A 27 -8.60 16.59 -36.41
CA GLU A 27 -9.81 17.44 -36.19
C GLU A 27 -9.80 18.30 -34.91
N THR A 28 -8.83 18.19 -34.04
CA THR A 28 -8.77 19.07 -32.86
C THR A 28 -7.44 19.81 -32.81
N ARG A 29 -7.49 21.14 -32.98
CA ARG A 29 -6.40 22.03 -32.58
C ARG A 29 -6.23 21.98 -31.07
N GLN A 30 -5.67 20.91 -30.55
CA GLN A 30 -5.27 20.81 -29.14
C GLN A 30 -3.75 20.59 -29.07
N VAL A 31 -3.15 21.34 -28.16
CA VAL A 31 -1.77 21.28 -27.69
C VAL A 31 -1.28 19.81 -27.73
N PRO A 32 -0.07 19.52 -28.26
CA PRO A 32 0.45 18.16 -28.21
C PRO A 32 0.56 17.75 -26.73
N ILE A 33 -0.38 16.94 -26.28
CA ILE A 33 -0.16 16.13 -25.08
C ILE A 33 0.94 15.18 -25.54
N GLU A 34 2.16 15.39 -25.06
CA GLU A 34 3.19 14.38 -25.15
C GLU A 34 2.55 13.11 -24.62
N THR A 35 2.23 12.17 -25.51
CA THR A 35 1.85 10.82 -25.13
C THR A 35 3.09 10.19 -24.54
N HIS A 36 3.36 10.51 -23.28
CA HIS A 36 4.13 9.61 -22.46
C HIS A 36 3.38 8.29 -22.59
N SER A 37 4.00 7.33 -23.23
CA SER A 37 3.52 5.97 -23.25
C SER A 37 3.22 5.63 -21.78
N PHE A 38 1.92 5.62 -21.43
CA PHE A 38 1.51 4.97 -20.20
C PHE A 38 1.87 3.51 -20.42
N SER A 39 3.10 3.16 -20.12
CA SER A 39 3.44 1.82 -19.80
C SER A 39 2.53 1.49 -18.62
N CYS A 40 1.39 0.84 -18.91
CA CYS A 40 0.67 0.09 -17.91
C CYS A 40 1.64 -0.98 -17.42
N TYR A 41 2.51 -0.61 -16.48
CA TYR A 41 3.08 -1.59 -15.60
C TYR A 41 1.89 -2.16 -14.85
N PRO A 42 1.54 -3.42 -15.04
CA PRO A 42 0.71 -4.10 -14.08
C PRO A 42 1.54 -4.01 -12.80
N LEU A 43 1.13 -3.11 -11.88
CA LEU A 43 1.62 -3.17 -10.51
C LEU A 43 1.22 -4.56 -10.06
N ASN A 44 2.17 -5.48 -10.11
CA ASN A 44 1.92 -6.86 -9.72
C ASN A 44 1.79 -6.81 -8.19
N VAL A 45 0.55 -6.65 -7.74
CA VAL A 45 0.20 -6.57 -6.32
C VAL A 45 0.79 -7.77 -5.58
N SER A 46 0.90 -8.93 -6.25
CA SER A 46 1.53 -10.13 -5.72
C SER A 46 3.01 -9.93 -5.37
N ASP A 47 3.73 -9.02 -6.08
CA ASP A 47 5.15 -8.81 -5.82
C ASP A 47 5.39 -7.99 -4.54
N LYS A 48 4.43 -7.19 -4.10
CA LYS A 48 4.52 -6.40 -2.87
C LYS A 48 4.01 -7.15 -1.63
N ALA A 49 3.11 -8.11 -1.79
CA ALA A 49 2.63 -8.96 -0.70
C ALA A 49 3.71 -9.98 -0.34
N LYS A 50 4.18 -9.97 0.90
CA LYS A 50 5.28 -10.79 1.37
C LYS A 50 4.95 -11.46 2.70
N SER A 51 5.47 -12.66 2.88
CA SER A 51 5.51 -13.32 4.17
C SER A 51 6.50 -12.63 5.12
N LEU A 52 6.37 -12.87 6.42
CA LEU A 52 7.30 -12.34 7.41
C LEU A 52 8.75 -12.82 7.15
N GLY A 53 8.92 -14.07 6.73
CA GLY A 53 10.23 -14.62 6.39
C GLY A 53 10.91 -13.90 5.21
N GLU A 54 10.16 -13.65 4.13
CA GLU A 54 10.66 -12.87 2.99
C GLU A 54 11.00 -11.43 3.40
N LEU A 55 10.13 -10.78 4.18
CA LEU A 55 10.39 -9.43 4.67
C LEU A 55 11.62 -9.33 5.56
N THR A 56 11.88 -10.37 6.37
CA THR A 56 13.10 -10.43 7.20
C THR A 56 14.35 -10.37 6.33
N ALA A 57 14.41 -11.18 5.26
CA ALA A 57 15.53 -11.16 4.33
C ALA A 57 15.65 -9.84 3.56
N ILE A 58 14.52 -9.32 3.05
CA ILE A 58 14.46 -8.07 2.28
C ILE A 58 14.91 -6.88 3.14
N THR A 59 14.39 -6.76 4.37
CA THR A 59 14.71 -5.62 5.24
C THR A 59 16.14 -5.70 5.78
N ALA A 60 16.66 -6.89 6.05
CA ALA A 60 18.06 -7.08 6.41
C ALA A 60 18.99 -6.63 5.26
N SER A 61 18.73 -7.10 4.04
CA SER A 61 19.48 -6.68 2.84
C SER A 61 19.37 -5.16 2.60
N ALA A 62 18.20 -4.57 2.75
CA ALA A 62 18.01 -3.12 2.60
C ALA A 62 18.89 -2.35 3.59
N LYS A 63 18.88 -2.74 4.86
CA LYS A 63 19.71 -2.11 5.91
C LYS A 63 21.21 -2.26 5.67
N THR A 64 21.66 -3.44 5.24
CA THR A 64 23.07 -3.68 4.87
C THR A 64 23.51 -2.76 3.73
N ASN A 65 22.61 -2.41 2.82
CA ASN A 65 22.85 -1.47 1.72
C ASN A 65 22.60 0.01 2.12
N GLY A 66 22.58 0.33 3.41
CA GLY A 66 22.42 1.70 3.92
C GLY A 66 21.02 2.28 3.75
N LYS A 67 20.01 1.49 3.39
CA LYS A 67 18.63 1.95 3.22
C LYS A 67 17.89 2.01 4.54
N THR A 68 17.09 3.04 4.70
CA THR A 68 16.22 3.24 5.86
C THR A 68 14.90 2.48 5.66
N VAL A 69 14.64 1.52 6.55
CA VAL A 69 13.39 0.74 6.59
C VAL A 69 12.40 1.43 7.52
N VAL A 70 11.23 1.76 6.99
CA VAL A 70 10.09 2.34 7.71
C VAL A 70 9.00 1.29 7.83
N PHE A 71 8.43 1.16 9.01
CA PHE A 71 7.33 0.24 9.30
C PHE A 71 6.12 1.00 9.84
N THR A 72 4.95 0.62 9.39
CA THR A 72 3.66 1.03 9.98
C THR A 72 2.68 -0.13 9.96
N ASN A 73 1.68 -0.09 10.84
CA ASN A 73 0.63 -1.09 10.86
C ASN A 73 -0.75 -0.48 11.07
N GLY A 74 -1.79 -1.23 10.70
CA GLY A 74 -3.16 -0.84 10.95
C GLY A 74 -4.19 -1.76 10.31
N CYS A 75 -5.47 -1.50 10.62
CA CYS A 75 -6.59 -2.22 10.02
C CYS A 75 -6.81 -1.87 8.54
N PHE A 76 -6.59 -0.63 8.17
CA PHE A 76 -6.80 -0.09 6.82
C PHE A 76 -8.16 -0.45 6.20
N ASP A 77 -9.20 -0.43 7.04
CA ASP A 77 -10.56 -0.73 6.63
C ASP A 77 -11.27 0.54 6.13
N LEU A 78 -11.98 0.47 5.01
CA LEU A 78 -12.55 1.61 4.29
C LEU A 78 -11.50 2.72 4.08
N LEU A 79 -10.67 2.56 3.06
CA LEU A 79 -9.60 3.51 2.79
C LEU A 79 -10.13 4.94 2.62
N HIS A 80 -9.46 5.86 3.29
CA HIS A 80 -9.79 7.28 3.26
C HIS A 80 -8.51 8.12 3.22
N ARG A 81 -8.67 9.43 2.99
CA ARG A 81 -7.57 10.39 2.87
C ARG A 81 -6.60 10.36 4.07
N GLY A 82 -7.08 10.04 5.28
CA GLY A 82 -6.24 9.89 6.47
C GLY A 82 -5.21 8.77 6.33
N HIS A 83 -5.59 7.63 5.74
CA HIS A 83 -4.66 6.54 5.45
C HIS A 83 -3.60 6.95 4.41
N VAL A 84 -4.00 7.64 3.33
CA VAL A 84 -3.07 8.15 2.32
C VAL A 84 -2.08 9.14 2.94
N HIS A 85 -2.57 10.03 3.82
CA HIS A 85 -1.73 10.99 4.55
C HIS A 85 -0.68 10.26 5.41
N LEU A 86 -1.10 9.28 6.21
CA LEU A 86 -0.19 8.46 7.01
C LEU A 86 0.90 7.81 6.15
N LEU A 87 0.49 7.09 5.08
CA LEU A 87 1.42 6.32 4.25
C LEU A 87 2.40 7.20 3.48
N ARG A 88 1.97 8.37 2.99
CA ARG A 88 2.86 9.35 2.35
C ARG A 88 3.89 9.91 3.33
N ASN A 89 3.47 10.29 4.53
CA ASN A 89 4.40 10.78 5.56
C ASN A 89 5.36 9.66 6.00
N ALA A 90 4.88 8.44 6.17
CA ALA A 90 5.73 7.30 6.48
C ALA A 90 6.79 7.07 5.40
N LYS A 91 6.38 7.04 4.12
CA LYS A 91 7.32 6.87 3.00
C LYS A 91 8.36 7.97 2.89
N ALA A 92 8.01 9.20 3.20
CA ALA A 92 8.94 10.34 3.18
C ALA A 92 10.07 10.24 4.21
N LEU A 93 9.95 9.33 5.19
CA LEU A 93 10.95 9.13 6.24
C LEU A 93 12.06 8.12 5.86
N GLY A 94 11.89 7.36 4.76
CA GLY A 94 12.91 6.37 4.38
C GLY A 94 12.69 5.72 3.01
N ASP A 95 13.57 4.79 2.70
CA ASP A 95 13.68 4.19 1.38
C ASP A 95 12.69 3.05 1.15
N VAL A 96 12.40 2.27 2.19
CA VAL A 96 11.56 1.07 2.12
C VAL A 96 10.44 1.19 3.13
N LEU A 97 9.19 1.33 2.65
CA LEU A 97 8.01 1.33 3.49
C LEU A 97 7.37 -0.07 3.51
N VAL A 98 7.32 -0.67 4.69
CA VAL A 98 6.61 -1.91 4.99
C VAL A 98 5.33 -1.58 5.75
N VAL A 99 4.20 -2.10 5.26
CA VAL A 99 2.87 -1.90 5.88
C VAL A 99 2.34 -3.25 6.35
N ALA A 100 2.15 -3.42 7.65
CA ALA A 100 1.49 -4.60 8.21
C ALA A 100 -0.01 -4.35 8.38
N ILE A 101 -0.83 -5.27 7.88
CA ILE A 101 -2.29 -5.19 7.88
C ILE A 101 -2.84 -6.27 8.80
N ASN A 102 -3.67 -5.88 9.78
CA ASN A 102 -4.37 -6.84 10.63
C ASN A 102 -5.31 -7.72 9.79
N SER A 103 -5.30 -9.03 10.01
CA SER A 103 -6.25 -9.96 9.40
C SER A 103 -7.69 -9.66 9.81
N ASP A 104 -8.64 -10.25 9.12
CA ASP A 104 -10.07 -10.12 9.48
C ASP A 104 -10.36 -10.64 10.87
N GLN A 105 -9.69 -11.72 11.29
CA GLN A 105 -9.80 -12.27 12.63
C GLN A 105 -9.25 -11.29 13.67
N SER A 106 -8.07 -10.74 13.44
CA SER A 106 -7.45 -9.74 14.31
C SER A 106 -8.35 -8.50 14.47
N ILE A 107 -8.92 -7.99 13.36
CA ILE A 107 -9.82 -6.82 13.42
C ILE A 107 -11.10 -7.12 14.20
N LYS A 108 -11.69 -8.30 14.06
CA LYS A 108 -12.87 -8.69 14.86
C LYS A 108 -12.59 -8.67 16.35
N LEU A 109 -11.39 -9.11 16.76
CA LEU A 109 -10.96 -9.04 18.15
C LEU A 109 -10.81 -7.59 18.65
N ILE A 110 -10.25 -6.71 17.84
CA ILE A 110 -9.92 -5.33 18.24
C ILE A 110 -11.14 -4.39 18.14
N LYS A 111 -11.98 -4.57 17.09
CA LYS A 111 -13.07 -3.63 16.73
C LYS A 111 -14.48 -4.21 16.82
N GLY A 112 -14.60 -5.49 17.17
CA GLY A 112 -15.86 -6.20 17.29
C GLY A 112 -16.33 -6.90 16.00
N PRO A 113 -17.38 -7.75 16.11
CA PRO A 113 -17.75 -8.70 15.05
C PRO A 113 -18.31 -8.08 13.77
N LYS A 114 -18.68 -6.78 13.80
CA LYS A 114 -19.19 -6.04 12.62
C LYS A 114 -18.07 -5.40 11.78
N ARG A 115 -16.82 -5.68 12.10
CA ARG A 115 -15.64 -5.19 11.40
C ARG A 115 -14.73 -6.37 11.03
N PRO A 116 -13.95 -6.31 9.97
CA PRO A 116 -13.85 -5.18 9.03
C PRO A 116 -15.04 -5.13 8.04
N ILE A 117 -15.12 -4.05 7.25
CA ILE A 117 -16.07 -3.93 6.13
C ILE A 117 -15.48 -4.57 4.87
N PHE A 118 -14.22 -4.30 4.57
CA PHE A 118 -13.48 -4.94 3.47
C PHE A 118 -12.71 -6.16 3.97
N SER A 119 -12.72 -7.23 3.17
CA SER A 119 -11.94 -8.43 3.46
C SER A 119 -10.44 -8.12 3.54
N GLU A 120 -9.68 -8.95 4.24
CA GLU A 120 -8.21 -8.81 4.31
C GLU A 120 -7.56 -8.85 2.92
N SER A 121 -8.10 -9.66 2.00
CA SER A 121 -7.65 -9.72 0.61
C SER A 121 -7.83 -8.40 -0.10
N ASP A 122 -9.01 -7.76 0.01
CA ASP A 122 -9.28 -6.46 -0.62
C ASP A 122 -8.38 -5.37 -0.02
N ARG A 123 -8.23 -5.35 1.31
CA ARG A 123 -7.40 -4.38 2.02
C ARG A 123 -5.92 -4.51 1.64
N LEU A 124 -5.44 -5.76 1.52
CA LEU A 124 -4.08 -6.05 1.07
C LEU A 124 -3.85 -5.54 -0.34
N GLN A 125 -4.78 -5.83 -1.28
CA GLN A 125 -4.68 -5.38 -2.66
C GLN A 125 -4.69 -3.86 -2.76
N LEU A 126 -5.59 -3.19 -2.04
CA LEU A 126 -5.69 -1.73 -2.06
C LEU A 126 -4.41 -1.06 -1.55
N ILE A 127 -3.84 -1.54 -0.43
CA ILE A 127 -2.59 -0.99 0.12
C ILE A 127 -1.40 -1.31 -0.78
N ALA A 128 -1.30 -2.53 -1.31
CA ALA A 128 -0.22 -2.90 -2.22
C ALA A 128 -0.24 -2.12 -3.54
N SER A 129 -1.42 -1.68 -3.98
CA SER A 129 -1.56 -0.84 -5.19
C SER A 129 -1.09 0.61 -4.98
N MET A 130 -0.84 1.04 -3.76
CA MET A 130 -0.35 2.39 -3.50
C MET A 130 1.14 2.52 -3.88
N GLU A 131 1.46 3.56 -4.65
CA GLU A 131 2.82 3.81 -5.15
C GLU A 131 3.85 3.92 -4.02
N MET A 132 3.49 4.63 -2.93
CA MET A 132 4.38 4.86 -1.81
C MET A 132 4.69 3.60 -0.98
N VAL A 133 3.91 2.52 -1.11
CA VAL A 133 4.09 1.27 -0.37
C VAL A 133 5.04 0.34 -1.12
N ASN A 134 6.10 -0.12 -0.46
CA ASN A 134 7.04 -1.07 -1.04
C ASN A 134 6.60 -2.52 -0.79
N TYR A 135 6.20 -2.83 0.46
CA TYR A 135 5.78 -4.18 0.83
C TYR A 135 4.60 -4.16 1.79
N VAL A 136 3.77 -5.19 1.71
CA VAL A 136 2.63 -5.45 2.61
C VAL A 136 2.72 -6.84 3.19
N LEU A 137 2.23 -6.99 4.40
CA LEU A 137 2.20 -8.23 5.15
C LEU A 137 0.86 -8.31 5.91
N LEU A 138 0.21 -9.47 5.91
CA LEU A 138 -0.92 -9.77 6.80
C LEU A 138 -0.42 -10.39 8.11
N PHE A 139 -1.09 -10.08 9.22
CA PHE A 139 -0.80 -10.68 10.51
C PHE A 139 -2.06 -10.84 11.37
N ASP A 140 -2.06 -11.85 12.24
CA ASP A 140 -3.22 -12.28 13.01
C ASP A 140 -3.25 -11.73 14.43
N GLU A 141 -2.12 -11.32 14.97
CA GLU A 141 -2.03 -10.80 16.33
C GLU A 141 -2.74 -9.44 16.46
N PRO A 142 -3.35 -9.14 17.60
CA PRO A 142 -3.93 -7.81 17.85
C PRO A 142 -2.90 -6.68 17.77
N GLU A 143 -1.65 -6.96 18.13
CA GLU A 143 -0.54 -6.02 18.19
C GLU A 143 0.65 -6.50 17.37
N PRO A 144 1.42 -5.59 16.74
CA PRO A 144 2.52 -5.92 15.83
C PRO A 144 3.85 -6.21 16.54
N SER A 145 3.91 -6.37 17.87
CA SER A 145 5.15 -6.48 18.65
C SER A 145 6.09 -7.56 18.14
N ASN A 146 5.54 -8.74 17.79
CA ASN A 146 6.32 -9.85 17.23
C ASN A 146 6.98 -9.48 15.90
N ILE A 147 6.23 -8.87 14.97
CA ILE A 147 6.73 -8.45 13.67
C ILE A 147 7.83 -7.39 13.84
N ILE A 148 7.58 -6.41 14.71
CA ILE A 148 8.54 -5.33 15.00
C ILE A 148 9.84 -5.90 15.58
N SER A 149 9.75 -6.89 16.48
CA SER A 149 10.92 -7.54 17.10
C SER A 149 11.79 -8.30 16.08
N ILE A 150 11.16 -8.89 15.06
CA ILE A 150 11.82 -9.63 13.98
C ILE A 150 12.41 -8.67 12.95
N LEU A 151 11.64 -7.73 12.44
CA LEU A 151 12.06 -6.81 11.37
C LEU A 151 13.00 -5.72 11.88
N ARG A 152 12.86 -5.27 13.13
CA ARG A 152 13.64 -4.18 13.76
C ARG A 152 13.78 -2.97 12.82
N PRO A 153 12.68 -2.33 12.42
CA PRO A 153 12.74 -1.23 11.46
C PRO A 153 13.56 -0.07 12.02
N ASN A 154 14.15 0.75 11.13
CA ASN A 154 14.84 1.98 11.52
C ASN A 154 13.85 3.02 12.04
N ILE A 155 12.63 3.02 11.48
CA ILE A 155 11.59 3.96 11.86
C ILE A 155 10.25 3.23 11.99
N LEU A 156 9.63 3.34 13.17
CA LEU A 156 8.26 2.91 13.44
C LEU A 156 7.34 4.12 13.30
N VAL A 157 6.36 4.06 12.41
CA VAL A 157 5.40 5.13 12.22
C VAL A 157 4.02 4.73 12.72
N LYS A 158 3.39 5.60 13.50
CA LYS A 158 2.00 5.44 13.95
C LYS A 158 1.18 6.67 13.63
N GLY A 159 -0.04 6.46 13.16
CA GLY A 159 -1.02 7.55 13.01
C GLY A 159 -1.71 7.81 14.34
N GLY A 160 -1.85 9.06 14.72
CA GLY A 160 -2.57 9.41 15.93
C GLY A 160 -2.02 10.61 16.68
N ASP A 161 -2.59 10.84 17.85
CA ASP A 161 -2.14 11.85 18.81
C ASP A 161 -1.57 11.15 20.06
N TRP A 162 -0.91 10.01 19.87
CA TRP A 162 -0.29 9.22 20.93
C TRP A 162 1.06 9.78 21.32
N PRO A 163 1.42 9.79 22.61
CA PRO A 163 2.82 9.92 23.01
C PRO A 163 3.66 8.81 22.37
N ALA A 164 4.85 9.15 21.89
CA ALA A 164 5.69 8.19 21.12
C ALA A 164 6.08 6.96 21.95
N ASP A 165 6.29 7.15 23.25
CA ASP A 165 6.61 6.10 24.22
C ASP A 165 5.45 5.12 24.52
N GLN A 166 4.23 5.49 24.17
CA GLN A 166 3.04 4.63 24.30
C GLN A 166 2.71 3.86 23.02
N VAL A 167 3.49 4.02 21.96
CA VAL A 167 3.32 3.27 20.72
C VAL A 167 3.84 1.84 20.93
N VAL A 168 2.99 0.85 20.68
CA VAL A 168 3.36 -0.57 20.78
C VAL A 168 4.59 -0.86 19.91
N GLY A 169 5.65 -1.40 20.53
CA GLY A 169 6.93 -1.71 19.90
C GLY A 169 7.93 -0.53 19.88
N ALA A 170 7.61 0.59 20.53
CA ALA A 170 8.52 1.72 20.64
C ALA A 170 9.83 1.31 21.34
N ASP A 171 9.72 0.61 22.46
CA ASP A 171 10.85 0.07 23.24
C ASP A 171 11.76 -0.83 22.41
N ILE A 172 11.18 -1.69 21.58
CA ILE A 172 11.92 -2.61 20.70
C ILE A 172 12.72 -1.85 19.65
N VAL A 173 12.07 -0.85 19.02
CA VAL A 173 12.70 -0.05 17.96
C VAL A 173 13.79 0.84 18.52
N GLU A 174 13.56 1.52 19.64
CA GLU A 174 14.54 2.39 20.29
C GLU A 174 15.73 1.60 20.82
N ALA A 175 15.51 0.42 21.42
CA ALA A 175 16.59 -0.49 21.84
C ALA A 175 17.46 -0.96 20.67
N SER A 176 16.92 -0.97 19.44
CA SER A 176 17.66 -1.31 18.20
C SER A 176 18.33 -0.09 17.55
N GLY A 177 18.30 1.10 18.18
CA GLY A 177 18.84 2.33 17.61
C GLY A 177 17.91 3.00 16.58
N GLY A 178 16.67 2.55 16.44
CA GLY A 178 15.66 3.16 15.60
C GLY A 178 14.91 4.31 16.33
N LYS A 179 13.90 4.86 15.67
CA LYS A 179 13.06 5.92 16.24
C LYS A 179 11.57 5.69 15.95
N VAL A 180 10.73 6.27 16.83
CA VAL A 180 9.28 6.30 16.65
C VAL A 180 8.85 7.67 16.13
N VAL A 181 7.97 7.70 15.15
CA VAL A 181 7.41 8.92 14.59
C VAL A 181 5.88 8.81 14.59
N VAL A 182 5.24 9.76 15.24
CA VAL A 182 3.78 9.87 15.26
C VAL A 182 3.35 10.88 14.20
N VAL A 183 2.50 10.43 13.28
CA VAL A 183 1.90 11.29 12.24
C VAL A 183 0.52 11.72 12.72
N PRO A 184 0.28 13.01 12.90
CA PRO A 184 -1.00 13.52 13.40
C PRO A 184 -2.18 13.11 12.51
N TYR A 185 -3.33 12.86 13.10
CA TYR A 185 -4.56 12.56 12.37
C TYR A 185 -4.99 13.74 11.48
N LEU A 186 -5.42 13.40 10.28
CA LEU A 186 -6.13 14.37 9.44
C LEU A 186 -7.57 14.48 9.95
N LYS A 187 -7.93 15.61 10.55
CA LYS A 187 -9.28 15.85 11.12
C LYS A 187 -10.38 15.62 10.07
N GLY A 188 -11.48 15.00 10.47
CA GLY A 188 -12.63 14.71 9.61
C GLY A 188 -12.46 13.45 8.73
N PHE A 189 -11.45 12.63 8.97
CA PHE A 189 -11.21 11.40 8.20
C PHE A 189 -10.95 10.21 9.13
N SER A 190 -12.04 9.47 9.43
CA SER A 190 -11.93 8.19 10.12
C SER A 190 -12.95 7.20 9.55
N THR A 191 -12.62 5.90 9.59
CA THR A 191 -13.55 4.83 9.19
C THR A 191 -14.84 4.88 10.01
N THR A 192 -14.77 5.21 11.29
CA THR A 192 -15.93 5.32 12.18
C THR A 192 -16.86 6.44 11.73
N GLU A 193 -16.35 7.61 11.39
CA GLU A 193 -17.13 8.75 10.87
C GLU A 193 -17.77 8.43 9.52
N ILE A 194 -17.03 7.73 8.62
CA ILE A 194 -17.57 7.31 7.33
C ILE A 194 -18.76 6.35 7.53
N ILE A 195 -18.62 5.35 8.39
CA ILE A 195 -19.70 4.40 8.70
C ILE A 195 -20.90 5.12 9.33
N ALA A 196 -20.68 6.05 10.25
CA ALA A 196 -21.74 6.84 10.85
C ALA A 196 -22.51 7.65 9.80
N LYS A 197 -21.77 8.29 8.87
CA LYS A 197 -22.36 9.08 7.78
C LYS A 197 -23.16 8.25 6.76
N ILE A 198 -22.78 6.99 6.53
CA ILE A 198 -23.52 6.08 5.64
C ILE A 198 -24.83 5.63 6.30
N ARG A 199 -24.88 5.56 7.65
CA ARG A 199 -26.04 5.12 8.40
C ARG A 199 -27.04 6.22 8.78
N SER A 200 -26.64 7.48 8.63
CA SER A 200 -27.50 8.66 8.84
C SER A 200 -28.36 8.94 7.60
#